data_62c4e3f000e007edd562db7e22db9c78
#
_entry.id   62c4e3f000e007edd562db7e22db9c78
#
_cell.length_a   1.000
_cell.length_b   1.000
_cell.length_c   1.000
_cell.angle_alpha   90.00
_cell.angle_beta   90.00
_cell.angle_gamma   90.00
#
_symmetry.space_group_name_H-M   'P 1'
#
loop_
_entity.id
_entity.type
_entity.pdbx_description
1 polymer ?
#
loop_
_entity_poly.entity_id
_entity_poly.type
_entity_poly.pdbx_seq_one_letter_code
_entity_poly.pdbx_strand_id
1 'polypeptide(L)'
;IETHLVMTKAAEITLVYETSMKVQQVKDLADHVHGAADIAASISSGSFKTRGMLVAPCSIRSLSEIAYGNTSHLLTRAADVVLKERRRLVMLLRETPLHLGHMRAMTAATEAGAIIMPPVPAFYAKPKTLDDMVNHTIGRALDLFDIDTGHVQRWGEDVGRRK
;
A
#
# COMPACT_ATOMS: atom_id res chain seq x y z
N ILE A 1 -15.74 -4.19 5.42
CA ILE A 1 -14.47 -3.79 6.03
C ILE A 1 -14.51 -2.28 6.17
N GLU A 2 -14.23 -1.78 7.36
CA GLU A 2 -14.10 -0.36 7.62
C GLU A 2 -12.72 0.14 7.18
N THR A 3 -12.69 1.27 6.48
CA THR A 3 -11.49 1.81 5.84
C THR A 3 -11.13 3.19 6.40
N HIS A 4 -9.85 3.38 6.72
CA HIS A 4 -9.27 4.64 7.17
C HIS A 4 -8.26 5.14 6.12
N LEU A 5 -8.48 6.30 5.55
CA LEU A 5 -7.65 6.89 4.51
C LEU A 5 -6.79 8.04 5.05
N VAL A 6 -5.51 8.00 4.72
CA VAL A 6 -4.58 9.13 4.87
C VAL A 6 -3.95 9.44 3.53
N MET A 7 -4.17 10.63 3.00
CA MET A 7 -3.51 11.10 1.77
C MET A 7 -2.48 12.17 2.10
N THR A 8 -1.26 11.98 1.61
CA THR A 8 -0.25 13.05 1.68
C THR A 8 -0.54 14.12 0.64
N LYS A 9 -0.05 15.34 0.85
CA LYS A 9 -0.17 16.41 -0.14
C LYS A 9 0.43 16.04 -1.50
N ALA A 10 1.55 15.31 -1.49
CA ALA A 10 2.16 14.79 -2.72
C ALA A 10 1.23 13.79 -3.43
N ALA A 11 0.57 12.88 -2.70
CA ALA A 11 -0.39 11.94 -3.28
C ALA A 11 -1.60 12.66 -3.90
N GLU A 12 -2.13 13.70 -3.26
CA GLU A 12 -3.21 14.52 -3.82
C GLU A 12 -2.80 15.19 -5.14
N ILE A 13 -1.58 15.74 -5.20
CA ILE A 13 -1.03 16.35 -6.41
C ILE A 13 -0.86 15.29 -7.51
N THR A 14 -0.21 14.17 -7.20
CA THR A 14 0.03 13.08 -8.15
C THR A 14 -1.27 12.54 -8.73
N LEU A 15 -2.30 12.32 -7.90
CA LEU A 15 -3.61 11.88 -8.34
C LEU A 15 -4.19 12.78 -9.44
N VAL A 16 -4.13 14.09 -9.26
CA VAL A 16 -4.68 15.06 -10.22
C VAL A 16 -3.88 15.07 -11.54
N TYR A 17 -2.55 14.84 -11.47
CA TYR A 17 -1.71 14.80 -12.66
C TYR A 17 -1.79 13.48 -13.44
N GLU A 18 -1.95 12.36 -12.75
CA GLU A 18 -1.88 11.02 -13.36
C GLU A 18 -3.26 10.43 -13.69
N THR A 19 -4.35 11.01 -13.19
CA THR A 19 -5.71 10.48 -13.39
C THR A 19 -6.72 11.58 -13.69
N SER A 20 -7.92 11.20 -14.15
CA SER A 20 -9.06 12.11 -14.28
C SER A 20 -9.85 12.30 -12.97
N MET A 21 -9.44 11.64 -11.88
CA MET A 21 -10.16 11.67 -10.61
C MET A 21 -9.87 12.96 -9.82
N LYS A 22 -10.89 13.45 -9.14
CA LYS A 22 -10.72 14.51 -8.15
C LYS A 22 -10.35 13.89 -6.79
N VAL A 23 -9.55 14.61 -6.00
CA VAL A 23 -9.15 14.18 -4.65
C VAL A 23 -10.37 13.83 -3.78
N GLN A 24 -11.45 14.62 -3.87
CA GLN A 24 -12.65 14.37 -3.09
C GLN A 24 -13.33 13.05 -3.47
N GLN A 25 -13.34 12.67 -4.74
CA GLN A 25 -13.90 11.39 -5.18
C GLN A 25 -13.19 10.19 -4.54
N VAL A 26 -11.86 10.28 -4.37
CA VAL A 26 -11.11 9.23 -3.68
C VAL A 26 -11.40 9.23 -2.17
N LYS A 27 -11.49 10.42 -1.56
CA LYS A 27 -11.84 10.56 -0.14
C LYS A 27 -13.24 9.99 0.17
N ASP A 28 -14.19 10.21 -0.71
CA ASP A 28 -15.59 9.73 -0.55
C ASP A 28 -15.72 8.18 -0.62
N LEU A 29 -14.68 7.48 -1.09
CA LEU A 29 -14.65 6.00 -1.08
C LEU A 29 -14.29 5.41 0.28
N ALA A 30 -13.73 6.19 1.19
CA ALA A 30 -13.31 5.72 2.50
C ALA A 30 -14.36 6.03 3.58
N ASP A 31 -14.48 5.12 4.56
CA ASP A 31 -15.38 5.33 5.70
C ASP A 31 -14.90 6.46 6.61
N HIS A 32 -13.56 6.58 6.77
CA HIS A 32 -12.93 7.62 7.56
C HIS A 32 -11.75 8.25 6.81
N VAL A 33 -11.69 9.57 6.79
CA VAL A 33 -10.59 10.32 6.18
C VAL A 33 -9.87 11.13 7.25
N HIS A 34 -8.56 10.94 7.36
CA HIS A 34 -7.71 11.66 8.31
C HIS A 34 -6.78 12.64 7.60
N GLY A 35 -6.58 13.80 8.20
CA GLY A 35 -5.55 14.74 7.75
C GLY A 35 -4.14 14.19 7.98
N ALA A 36 -3.23 14.36 7.03
CA ALA A 36 -1.86 13.85 7.18
C ALA A 36 -1.10 14.46 8.37
N ALA A 37 -1.51 15.62 8.86
CA ALA A 37 -0.95 16.29 10.04
C ALA A 37 -1.65 15.91 11.36
N ASP A 38 -2.75 15.16 11.31
CA ASP A 38 -3.56 14.80 12.49
C ASP A 38 -2.95 13.61 13.24
N ILE A 39 -1.93 13.88 14.03
CA ILE A 39 -1.28 12.86 14.88
C ILE A 39 -2.16 12.42 16.06
N ALA A 40 -3.28 13.08 16.32
CA ALA A 40 -4.26 12.70 17.36
C ALA A 40 -5.31 11.69 16.84
N ALA A 41 -5.33 11.39 15.54
CA ALA A 41 -6.23 10.42 14.96
C ALA A 41 -6.10 9.03 15.62
N SER A 42 -7.19 8.26 15.68
CA SER A 42 -7.26 6.94 16.32
C SER A 42 -6.18 5.98 15.84
N ILE A 43 -5.89 5.99 14.53
CA ILE A 43 -4.89 5.12 13.88
C ILE A 43 -3.43 5.44 14.28
N SER A 44 -3.19 6.55 15.00
CA SER A 44 -1.88 6.88 15.58
C SER A 44 -1.57 6.11 16.86
N SER A 45 -2.56 5.38 17.41
CA SER A 45 -2.44 4.64 18.66
C SER A 45 -2.46 3.13 18.44
N GLY A 46 -1.58 2.40 19.12
CA GLY A 46 -1.56 0.93 19.11
C GLY A 46 -2.78 0.27 19.72
N SER A 47 -3.48 0.96 20.63
CA SER A 47 -4.72 0.46 21.23
C SER A 47 -5.89 0.42 20.24
N PHE A 48 -5.86 1.23 19.18
CA PHE A 48 -6.82 1.16 18.09
C PHE A 48 -6.48 -0.03 17.19
N LYS A 49 -7.39 -1.02 17.16
CA LYS A 49 -7.14 -2.27 16.45
C LYS A 49 -7.45 -2.12 14.96
N THR A 50 -6.47 -2.42 14.12
CA THR A 50 -6.62 -2.50 12.66
C THR A 50 -6.17 -3.87 12.16
N ARG A 51 -6.70 -4.32 11.02
CA ARG A 51 -6.22 -5.54 10.34
C ARG A 51 -4.80 -5.36 9.80
N GLY A 52 -4.44 -4.15 9.46
CA GLY A 52 -3.13 -3.77 8.92
C GLY A 52 -3.20 -2.46 8.14
N MET A 53 -2.19 -2.20 7.33
CA MET A 53 -2.09 -0.99 6.52
C MET A 53 -1.52 -1.31 5.14
N LEU A 54 -2.15 -0.76 4.11
CA LEU A 54 -1.66 -0.76 2.74
C LEU A 54 -1.19 0.66 2.37
N VAL A 55 0.05 0.79 1.91
CA VAL A 55 0.59 2.04 1.34
C VAL A 55 0.63 1.90 -0.18
N ALA A 56 -0.30 2.56 -0.87
CA ALA A 56 -0.52 2.40 -2.32
C ALA A 56 -0.77 3.75 -3.01
N PRO A 57 0.10 4.20 -3.89
CA PRO A 57 1.47 3.73 -4.05
C PRO A 57 2.37 4.18 -2.88
N CYS A 58 3.48 3.49 -2.70
CA CYS A 58 4.50 3.88 -1.74
C CYS A 58 5.65 4.61 -2.48
N SER A 59 5.93 5.85 -2.09
CA SER A 59 7.08 6.60 -2.57
C SER A 59 8.37 6.20 -1.83
N ILE A 60 9.52 6.50 -2.44
CA ILE A 60 10.83 6.32 -1.77
C ILE A 60 10.91 7.13 -0.48
N ARG A 61 10.32 8.33 -0.44
CA ARG A 61 10.27 9.12 0.79
C ARG A 61 9.54 8.36 1.89
N SER A 62 8.32 7.87 1.62
CA SER A 62 7.53 7.12 2.60
C SER A 62 8.25 5.84 3.04
N LEU A 63 8.86 5.11 2.10
CA LEU A 63 9.67 3.93 2.40
C LEU A 63 10.80 4.27 3.37
N SER A 64 11.59 5.31 3.08
CA SER A 64 12.73 5.69 3.90
C SER A 64 12.29 6.15 5.30
N GLU A 65 11.25 6.96 5.40
CA GLU A 65 10.71 7.41 6.69
C GLU A 65 10.22 6.22 7.54
N ILE A 66 9.50 5.27 6.94
CA ILE A 66 8.99 4.07 7.62
C ILE A 66 10.14 3.14 8.03
N ALA A 67 11.09 2.89 7.11
CA ALA A 67 12.23 2.00 7.34
C ALA A 67 13.09 2.40 8.54
N TYR A 68 13.18 3.70 8.78
CA TYR A 68 14.03 4.26 9.86
C TYR A 68 13.23 4.86 11.02
N GLY A 69 11.93 4.59 11.11
CA GLY A 69 11.09 5.00 12.22
C GLY A 69 10.85 6.52 12.33
N ASN A 70 10.95 7.23 11.21
CA ASN A 70 10.63 8.65 11.17
C ASN A 70 9.12 8.86 11.09
N THR A 71 8.51 9.33 12.18
CA THR A 71 7.06 9.48 12.33
C THR A 71 6.61 10.94 12.20
N SER A 72 7.09 11.63 11.19
CA SER A 72 6.88 13.08 10.99
C SER A 72 5.42 13.48 10.70
N HIS A 73 4.60 12.54 10.25
CA HIS A 73 3.17 12.77 9.96
C HIS A 73 2.36 11.49 10.16
N LEU A 74 1.03 11.60 10.10
CA LEU A 74 0.11 10.50 10.45
C LEU A 74 0.35 9.22 9.64
N LEU A 75 0.64 9.30 8.34
CA LEU A 75 0.90 8.12 7.52
C LEU A 75 2.07 7.29 8.08
N THR A 76 3.22 7.93 8.32
CA THR A 76 4.41 7.25 8.84
C THR A 76 4.24 6.83 10.30
N ARG A 77 3.50 7.61 11.11
CA ARG A 77 3.14 7.22 12.47
C ARG A 77 2.22 5.99 12.48
N ALA A 78 1.20 5.93 11.64
CA ALA A 78 0.31 4.78 11.55
C ALA A 78 1.06 3.51 11.09
N ALA A 79 2.00 3.65 10.14
CA ALA A 79 2.86 2.55 9.71
C ALA A 79 3.75 2.03 10.85
N ASP A 80 4.37 2.93 11.62
CA ASP A 80 5.15 2.58 12.81
C ASP A 80 4.30 1.84 13.85
N VAL A 81 3.08 2.31 14.10
CA VAL A 81 2.12 1.65 14.98
C VAL A 81 1.79 0.25 14.48
N VAL A 82 1.50 0.08 13.19
CA VAL A 82 1.19 -1.22 12.60
C VAL A 82 2.37 -2.19 12.77
N LEU A 83 3.59 -1.74 12.53
CA LEU A 83 4.79 -2.56 12.69
C LEU A 83 5.06 -2.95 14.16
N LYS A 84 5.01 -1.99 15.09
CA LYS A 84 5.27 -2.28 16.49
C LYS A 84 4.22 -3.19 17.12
N GLU A 85 2.98 -3.16 16.64
CA GLU A 85 1.89 -4.05 17.06
C GLU A 85 1.90 -5.39 16.30
N ARG A 86 2.94 -5.64 15.47
CA ARG A 86 3.10 -6.86 14.67
C ARG A 86 1.91 -7.14 13.72
N ARG A 87 1.29 -6.07 13.21
CA ARG A 87 0.24 -6.14 12.20
C ARG A 87 0.85 -6.05 10.79
N ARG A 88 0.12 -6.47 9.77
CA ARG A 88 0.60 -6.43 8.38
C ARG A 88 0.71 -5.00 7.87
N LEU A 89 1.89 -4.64 7.38
CA LEU A 89 2.14 -3.43 6.60
C LEU A 89 2.58 -3.87 5.20
N VAL A 90 1.79 -3.54 4.17
CA VAL A 90 2.12 -3.82 2.76
C VAL A 90 2.42 -2.50 2.07
N MET A 91 3.54 -2.44 1.35
CA MET A 91 4.01 -1.23 0.68
C MET A 91 4.17 -1.49 -0.82
N LEU A 92 3.27 -0.93 -1.63
CA LEU A 92 3.37 -0.99 -3.10
C LEU A 92 4.40 0.04 -3.58
N LEU A 93 5.68 -0.30 -3.41
CA LEU A 93 6.78 0.59 -3.78
C LEU A 93 6.81 0.79 -5.30
N ARG A 94 6.66 2.04 -5.76
CA ARG A 94 6.75 2.40 -7.16
C ARG A 94 7.94 3.33 -7.38
N GLU A 95 9.07 2.73 -7.76
CA GLU A 95 10.32 3.42 -8.04
C GLU A 95 11.20 2.63 -9.00
N THR A 96 11.82 3.31 -9.95
CA THR A 96 12.78 2.73 -10.90
C THR A 96 13.60 3.82 -11.60
N PRO A 97 14.91 3.62 -11.89
CA PRO A 97 15.79 2.55 -11.37
C PRO A 97 16.08 2.72 -9.88
N LEU A 98 16.56 1.66 -9.25
CA LEU A 98 16.88 1.65 -7.84
C LEU A 98 18.40 1.82 -7.60
N HIS A 99 18.79 2.64 -6.63
CA HIS A 99 20.16 2.73 -6.16
C HIS A 99 20.32 2.04 -4.79
N LEU A 100 21.56 1.89 -4.34
CA LEU A 100 21.89 1.17 -3.11
C LEU A 100 21.15 1.68 -1.85
N GLY A 101 20.92 2.99 -1.75
CA GLY A 101 20.14 3.58 -0.65
C GLY A 101 18.70 3.07 -0.61
N HIS A 102 18.05 2.94 -1.78
CA HIS A 102 16.71 2.36 -1.88
C HIS A 102 16.70 0.88 -1.47
N MET A 103 17.69 0.10 -1.91
CA MET A 103 17.84 -1.32 -1.52
C MET A 103 18.00 -1.48 -0.01
N ARG A 104 18.84 -0.64 0.61
CA ARG A 104 19.03 -0.64 2.07
C ARG A 104 17.74 -0.27 2.82
N ALA A 105 17.00 0.73 2.36
CA ALA A 105 15.74 1.10 2.96
C ALA A 105 14.68 -0.02 2.84
N MET A 106 14.61 -0.71 1.69
CA MET A 106 13.74 -1.89 1.52
C MET A 106 14.14 -3.01 2.49
N THR A 107 15.44 -3.28 2.63
CA THR A 107 15.94 -4.29 3.58
C THR A 107 15.54 -3.93 5.01
N ALA A 108 15.81 -2.70 5.46
CA ALA A 108 15.48 -2.25 6.81
C ALA A 108 13.95 -2.31 7.09
N ALA A 109 13.12 -1.90 6.13
CA ALA A 109 11.67 -2.01 6.27
C ALA A 109 11.21 -3.47 6.38
N THR A 110 11.81 -4.37 5.59
CA THR A 110 11.51 -5.82 5.63
C THR A 110 11.94 -6.44 6.96
N GLU A 111 13.11 -6.10 7.47
CA GLU A 111 13.60 -6.53 8.78
C GLU A 111 12.68 -6.06 9.92
N ALA A 112 12.09 -4.87 9.80
CA ALA A 112 11.08 -4.37 10.73
C ALA A 112 9.71 -5.07 10.61
N GLY A 113 9.50 -5.88 9.55
CA GLY A 113 8.29 -6.67 9.34
C GLY A 113 7.34 -6.16 8.26
N ALA A 114 7.74 -5.13 7.49
CA ALA A 114 6.97 -4.68 6.34
C ALA A 114 7.07 -5.66 5.15
N ILE A 115 6.02 -5.73 4.35
CA ILE A 115 6.00 -6.47 3.08
C ILE A 115 6.21 -5.47 1.95
N ILE A 116 7.37 -5.56 1.29
CA ILE A 116 7.66 -4.75 0.11
C ILE A 116 7.10 -5.46 -1.11
N MET A 117 6.14 -4.83 -1.77
CA MET A 117 5.46 -5.39 -2.94
C MET A 117 5.46 -4.36 -4.08
N PRO A 118 6.53 -4.31 -4.90
CA PRO A 118 6.50 -3.50 -6.11
C PRO A 118 5.37 -3.96 -7.04
N PRO A 119 4.64 -3.03 -7.70
CA PRO A 119 3.53 -3.38 -8.59
C PRO A 119 4.05 -3.93 -9.93
N VAL A 120 4.64 -5.12 -9.90
CA VAL A 120 5.19 -5.81 -11.08
C VAL A 120 4.07 -6.52 -11.84
N PRO A 121 3.91 -6.27 -13.16
CA PRO A 121 2.87 -6.89 -13.97
C PRO A 121 2.95 -8.42 -13.99
N ALA A 122 1.82 -9.09 -13.75
CA ALA A 122 1.71 -10.56 -13.76
C ALA A 122 1.22 -11.06 -15.13
N PHE A 123 2.11 -11.13 -16.11
CA PHE A 123 1.75 -11.57 -17.48
C PHE A 123 1.24 -13.01 -17.55
N TYR A 124 1.57 -13.87 -16.59
CA TYR A 124 1.03 -15.23 -16.53
C TYR A 124 -0.50 -15.28 -16.39
N ALA A 125 -1.09 -14.20 -15.81
CA ALA A 125 -2.54 -14.04 -15.69
C ALA A 125 -3.22 -13.69 -17.02
N LYS A 126 -2.44 -13.47 -18.10
CA LYS A 126 -2.91 -13.11 -19.45
C LYS A 126 -3.86 -11.90 -19.44
N PRO A 127 -3.47 -10.77 -18.84
CA PRO A 127 -4.30 -9.57 -18.80
C PRO A 127 -4.59 -9.08 -20.22
N LYS A 128 -5.80 -8.60 -20.46
CA LYS A 128 -6.24 -8.04 -21.74
C LYS A 128 -6.25 -6.51 -21.75
N THR A 129 -6.37 -5.92 -20.58
CA THR A 129 -6.44 -4.47 -20.36
C THR A 129 -5.46 -4.03 -19.28
N LEU A 130 -5.21 -2.73 -19.17
CA LEU A 130 -4.46 -2.15 -18.06
C LEU A 130 -5.19 -2.36 -16.73
N ASP A 131 -6.53 -2.27 -16.75
CA ASP A 131 -7.35 -2.49 -15.57
C ASP A 131 -7.22 -3.92 -15.04
N ASP A 132 -7.12 -4.92 -15.92
CA ASP A 132 -6.86 -6.30 -15.50
C ASP A 132 -5.53 -6.42 -14.75
N MET A 133 -4.47 -5.73 -15.22
CA MET A 133 -3.16 -5.72 -14.55
C MET A 133 -3.21 -5.03 -13.18
N VAL A 134 -3.88 -3.89 -13.11
CA VAL A 134 -4.06 -3.13 -11.87
C VAL A 134 -4.89 -3.94 -10.88
N ASN A 135 -6.04 -4.46 -11.30
CA ASN A 135 -6.94 -5.25 -10.46
C ASN A 135 -6.27 -6.51 -9.93
N HIS A 136 -5.47 -7.21 -10.77
CA HIS A 136 -4.70 -8.36 -10.32
C HIS A 136 -3.66 -7.96 -9.26
N THR A 137 -2.92 -6.88 -9.48
CA THR A 137 -1.90 -6.39 -8.53
C THR A 137 -2.54 -6.00 -7.19
N ILE A 138 -3.64 -5.24 -7.23
CA ILE A 138 -4.36 -4.82 -6.03
C ILE A 138 -4.99 -6.02 -5.32
N GLY A 139 -5.59 -6.94 -6.08
CA GLY A 139 -6.14 -8.19 -5.52
C GLY A 139 -5.05 -9.00 -4.78
N ARG A 140 -3.85 -9.13 -5.37
CA ARG A 140 -2.72 -9.78 -4.71
C ARG A 140 -2.25 -9.06 -3.44
N ALA A 141 -2.29 -7.71 -3.44
CA ALA A 141 -1.99 -6.95 -2.23
C ALA A 141 -3.05 -7.17 -1.13
N LEU A 142 -4.32 -7.26 -1.51
CA LEU A 142 -5.43 -7.49 -0.59
C LEU A 142 -5.48 -8.95 -0.07
N ASP A 143 -5.05 -9.93 -0.88
CA ASP A 143 -4.83 -11.31 -0.42
C ASP A 143 -3.92 -11.37 0.83
N LEU A 144 -2.92 -10.49 0.91
CA LEU A 144 -2.04 -10.41 2.08
C LEU A 144 -2.78 -9.99 3.36
N PHE A 145 -3.98 -9.46 3.25
CA PHE A 145 -4.86 -9.13 4.37
C PHE A 145 -6.02 -10.12 4.52
N ASP A 146 -5.97 -11.26 3.83
CA ASP A 146 -7.04 -12.25 3.79
C ASP A 146 -8.37 -11.67 3.24
N ILE A 147 -8.25 -10.78 2.22
CA ILE A 147 -9.36 -10.16 1.51
C ILE A 147 -9.34 -10.65 0.06
N ASP A 148 -10.27 -11.53 -0.28
CA ASP A 148 -10.44 -12.01 -1.66
C ASP A 148 -11.33 -11.03 -2.43
N THR A 149 -10.81 -10.55 -3.57
CA THR A 149 -11.52 -9.62 -4.47
C THR A 149 -12.17 -10.33 -5.65
N GLY A 150 -11.87 -11.61 -5.87
CA GLY A 150 -12.31 -12.36 -7.05
C GLY A 150 -11.58 -11.97 -8.35
N HIS A 151 -10.62 -11.04 -8.31
CA HIS A 151 -9.89 -10.56 -9.50
C HIS A 151 -8.52 -11.22 -9.69
N VAL A 152 -8.11 -12.10 -8.78
CA VAL A 152 -6.79 -12.74 -8.84
C VAL A 152 -6.87 -14.03 -9.62
N GLN A 153 -6.13 -14.13 -10.73
CA GLN A 153 -5.92 -15.38 -11.45
C GLN A 153 -4.84 -16.20 -10.73
N ARG A 154 -5.22 -17.35 -10.17
CA ARG A 154 -4.32 -18.16 -9.34
C ARG A 154 -3.58 -19.20 -10.18
N TRP A 155 -2.27 -19.25 -10.02
CA TRP A 155 -1.44 -20.24 -10.71
C TRP A 155 -1.76 -21.68 -10.23
N GLY A 156 -1.98 -22.58 -11.18
CA GLY A 156 -2.35 -23.96 -10.90
C GLY A 156 -3.85 -24.20 -10.69
N GLU A 157 -4.64 -23.15 -10.51
CA GLU A 157 -6.10 -23.19 -10.41
C GLU A 157 -6.74 -22.63 -11.68
N ASP A 158 -6.61 -21.32 -11.89
CA ASP A 158 -7.23 -20.62 -13.03
C ASP A 158 -6.31 -20.61 -14.27
N VAL A 159 -5.00 -20.58 -14.04
CA VAL A 159 -3.97 -20.53 -15.10
C VAL A 159 -2.88 -21.59 -14.85
N GLY A 160 -2.15 -21.96 -15.92
CA GLY A 160 -1.01 -22.88 -15.82
C GLY A 160 -1.36 -24.36 -15.73
N ARG A 161 -2.62 -24.77 -15.71
CA ARG A 161 -3.00 -26.19 -15.83
C ARG A 161 -2.62 -26.71 -17.21
N ARG A 162 -1.75 -27.71 -17.29
CA ARG A 162 -1.59 -28.53 -18.49
C ARG A 162 -2.87 -29.37 -18.65
N LYS A 163 -3.52 -29.24 -19.83
CA LYS A 163 -4.58 -30.17 -20.22
C LYS A 163 -3.99 -31.55 -20.50
#